data_2049c3d812ae828f3797845789a233b4
#
_entry.id   2049c3d812ae828f3797845789a233b4
#
_cell.length_a   1.000
_cell.length_b   1.000
_cell.length_c   1.000
_cell.angle_alpha   90.00
_cell.angle_beta   90.00
_cell.angle_gamma   90.00
#
_symmetry.space_group_name_H-M   'P 1'
#
loop_
_entity.id
_entity.type
_entity.pdbx_description
1 polymer ?
#
loop_
_entity_poly.entity_id
_entity_poly.type
_entity_poly.pdbx_seq_one_letter_code
_entity_poly.pdbx_strand_id
1 'polypeptide(L)'
;MNMQSFATALVVATFIETTLLMVLKLRQRNPKVARGSILLDTSSIMDGRIVDVARSGVITAEIIIPRSVVRELQLLADKADHDKRLRARKGLDNIRVLQRMDAVSVAIVNDGLVDSGGVDERLLEL
;
A
#
# COMPACT_ATOMS: atom_id res chain seq x y z
N MET A 1 11.31 -41.16 -32.31
CA MET A 1 11.73 -39.93 -31.62
C MET A 1 13.23 -40.03 -31.42
N ASN A 2 13.99 -39.16 -32.05
CA ASN A 2 15.45 -39.23 -32.00
C ASN A 2 15.95 -38.77 -30.62
N MET A 3 17.00 -39.40 -30.10
CA MET A 3 17.58 -39.07 -28.80
C MET A 3 17.95 -37.58 -28.67
N GLN A 4 18.32 -36.95 -29.77
CA GLN A 4 18.58 -35.51 -29.85
C GLN A 4 17.31 -34.66 -29.63
N SER A 5 16.18 -35.07 -30.18
CA SER A 5 14.90 -34.36 -29.98
C SER A 5 14.41 -34.46 -28.55
N PHE A 6 14.66 -35.58 -27.89
CA PHE A 6 14.32 -35.75 -26.48
C PHE A 6 15.20 -34.88 -25.57
N ALA A 7 16.51 -34.81 -25.87
CA ALA A 7 17.43 -33.96 -25.11
C ALA A 7 17.11 -32.48 -25.25
N THR A 8 16.77 -32.00 -26.44
CA THR A 8 16.37 -30.60 -26.69
C THR A 8 15.06 -30.25 -26.02
N ALA A 9 14.09 -31.15 -26.03
CA ALA A 9 12.81 -30.94 -25.32
C ALA A 9 12.99 -30.85 -23.81
N LEU A 10 13.88 -31.64 -23.24
CA LEU A 10 14.19 -31.64 -21.83
C LEU A 10 14.90 -30.35 -21.40
N VAL A 11 15.83 -29.85 -22.19
CA VAL A 11 16.52 -28.56 -21.94
C VAL A 11 15.54 -27.39 -22.02
N VAL A 12 14.66 -27.36 -22.98
CA VAL A 12 13.65 -26.31 -23.12
C VAL A 12 12.67 -26.35 -21.95
N ALA A 13 12.22 -27.52 -21.52
CA ALA A 13 11.32 -27.66 -20.38
C ALA A 13 11.96 -27.13 -19.08
N THR A 14 13.22 -27.49 -18.79
CA THR A 14 13.94 -26.98 -17.61
C THR A 14 14.18 -25.48 -17.66
N PHE A 15 14.41 -24.92 -18.84
CA PHE A 15 14.57 -23.47 -19.02
C PHE A 15 13.27 -22.72 -18.75
N ILE A 16 12.14 -23.23 -19.22
CA ILE A 16 10.81 -22.66 -18.96
C ILE A 16 10.48 -22.71 -17.46
N GLU A 17 10.74 -23.83 -16.79
CA GLU A 17 10.49 -23.97 -15.35
C GLU A 17 11.34 -23.00 -14.51
N THR A 18 12.63 -22.88 -14.80
CA THR A 18 13.52 -21.96 -14.10
C THR A 18 13.12 -20.50 -14.32
N THR A 19 12.72 -20.13 -15.53
CA THR A 19 12.24 -18.79 -15.86
C THR A 19 10.93 -18.49 -15.14
N LEU A 20 9.99 -19.43 -15.13
CA LEU A 20 8.71 -19.29 -14.44
C LEU A 20 8.90 -19.13 -12.92
N LEU A 21 9.75 -19.96 -12.30
CA LEU A 21 10.07 -19.87 -10.90
C LEU A 21 10.74 -18.54 -10.54
N MET A 22 11.62 -18.04 -11.40
CA MET A 22 12.27 -16.74 -11.21
C MET A 22 11.26 -15.60 -11.30
N VAL A 23 10.34 -15.62 -12.26
CA VAL A 23 9.26 -14.61 -12.40
C VAL A 23 8.33 -14.66 -11.20
N LEU A 24 7.93 -15.86 -10.75
CA LEU A 24 7.08 -16.02 -9.57
C LEU A 24 7.81 -15.52 -8.29
N LYS A 25 9.09 -15.80 -8.17
CA LYS A 25 9.90 -15.33 -7.03
C LYS A 25 10.11 -13.80 -7.04
N LEU A 26 10.20 -13.20 -8.22
CA LEU A 26 10.23 -11.74 -8.36
C LEU A 26 8.86 -11.11 -8.07
N ARG A 27 7.75 -11.79 -8.40
CA ARG A 27 6.39 -11.36 -8.03
C ARG A 27 6.09 -11.56 -6.54
N GLN A 28 6.66 -12.59 -5.92
CA GLN A 28 6.64 -12.81 -4.48
C GLN A 28 7.75 -12.02 -3.76
N ARG A 29 8.22 -10.92 -4.31
CA ARG A 29 8.81 -9.90 -3.47
C ARG A 29 7.72 -9.46 -2.51
N ASN A 30 7.54 -10.27 -1.45
CA ASN A 30 7.07 -9.75 -0.20
C ASN A 30 7.84 -8.45 -0.01
N PRO A 31 7.16 -7.33 0.18
CA PRO A 31 7.87 -6.17 0.67
C PRO A 31 8.58 -6.69 1.91
N LYS A 32 9.89 -6.96 1.80
CA LYS A 32 10.71 -7.10 2.99
C LYS A 32 10.35 -5.84 3.73
N VAL A 33 9.75 -5.99 4.90
CA VAL A 33 9.48 -4.88 5.80
C VAL A 33 10.73 -4.04 5.77
N ALA A 34 10.75 -3.07 4.88
CA ALA A 34 11.84 -2.13 4.77
C ALA A 34 11.91 -1.55 6.17
N ARG A 35 13.07 -1.59 6.77
CA ARG A 35 13.30 -1.20 8.15
C ARG A 35 12.62 0.14 8.42
N GLY A 36 11.44 0.09 9.00
CA GLY A 36 10.56 1.23 9.23
C GLY A 36 9.43 1.33 8.19
N SER A 37 8.21 1.36 8.66
CA SER A 37 7.04 1.79 7.90
C SER A 37 6.70 3.22 8.32
N ILE A 38 6.19 4.00 7.39
CA ILE A 38 5.72 5.36 7.66
C ILE A 38 4.22 5.31 7.84
N LEU A 39 3.75 5.59 9.04
CA LEU A 39 2.33 5.70 9.34
C LEU A 39 1.86 7.13 9.07
N LEU A 40 0.86 7.29 8.22
CA LEU A 40 0.27 8.59 7.92
C LEU A 40 -1.01 8.81 8.73
N ASP A 41 -1.10 9.95 9.37
CA ASP A 41 -2.30 10.45 10.00
C ASP A 41 -3.12 11.36 9.07
N THR A 42 -4.32 11.74 9.50
CA THR A 42 -5.24 12.58 8.75
C THR A 42 -4.61 13.93 8.36
N SER A 43 -3.91 14.57 9.28
CA SER A 43 -3.32 15.90 9.06
C SER A 43 -2.17 15.86 8.05
N SER A 44 -1.31 14.83 8.12
CA SER A 44 -0.21 14.64 7.17
C SER A 44 -0.71 14.44 5.74
N ILE A 45 -1.81 13.70 5.60
CA ILE A 45 -2.42 13.45 4.28
C ILE A 45 -3.09 14.72 3.75
N MET A 46 -3.79 15.48 4.58
CA MET A 46 -4.42 16.74 4.18
C MET A 46 -3.41 17.84 3.80
N ASP A 47 -2.26 17.88 4.48
CA ASP A 47 -1.17 18.81 4.16
C ASP A 47 -0.57 18.54 2.78
N GLY A 48 -0.50 17.28 2.36
CA GLY A 48 -0.11 16.87 1.02
C GLY A 48 1.38 16.90 0.72
N ARG A 49 2.23 17.34 1.63
CA ARG A 49 3.70 17.33 1.46
C ARG A 49 4.27 15.95 1.25
N ILE A 50 3.61 14.95 1.80
CA ILE A 50 4.03 13.55 1.64
C ILE A 50 4.06 13.12 0.16
N VAL A 51 3.19 13.68 -0.67
CA VAL A 51 3.17 13.41 -2.11
C VAL A 51 4.45 13.90 -2.78
N ASP A 52 4.91 15.11 -2.44
CA ASP A 52 6.15 15.67 -3.00
C ASP A 52 7.37 14.92 -2.50
N VAL A 53 7.41 14.55 -1.23
CA VAL A 53 8.48 13.72 -0.64
C VAL A 53 8.51 12.33 -1.29
N ALA A 54 7.36 11.74 -1.56
CA ALA A 54 7.27 10.46 -2.27
C ALA A 54 7.80 10.57 -3.72
N ARG A 55 7.50 11.66 -4.42
CA ARG A 55 7.99 11.92 -5.78
C ARG A 55 9.51 12.09 -5.84
N SER A 56 10.10 12.61 -4.80
CA SER A 56 11.57 12.81 -4.75
C SER A 56 12.36 11.50 -4.70
N GLY A 57 11.70 10.37 -4.44
CA GLY A 57 12.33 9.05 -4.33
C GLY A 57 13.09 8.81 -3.03
N VAL A 58 12.97 9.70 -2.05
CA VAL A 58 13.65 9.59 -0.75
C VAL A 58 12.98 8.52 0.14
N ILE A 59 11.70 8.25 -0.08
CA ILE A 59 10.96 7.27 0.71
C ILE A 59 11.29 5.87 0.20
N THR A 60 12.01 5.12 1.01
CA THR A 60 12.31 3.69 0.78
C THR A 60 11.45 2.77 1.62
N ALA A 61 10.73 3.32 2.60
CA ALA A 61 9.85 2.61 3.51
C ALA A 61 8.43 2.46 2.92
N GLU A 62 7.70 1.45 3.38
CA GLU A 62 6.29 1.31 3.04
C GLU A 62 5.45 2.37 3.76
N ILE A 63 4.56 3.01 3.03
CA ILE A 63 3.59 3.96 3.59
C ILE A 63 2.35 3.18 4.04
N ILE A 64 2.02 3.30 5.32
CA ILE A 64 0.84 2.67 5.92
C ILE A 64 -0.20 3.74 6.20
N ILE A 65 -1.40 3.53 5.69
CA ILE A 65 -2.56 4.39 5.95
C ILE A 65 -3.61 3.56 6.67
N PRO A 66 -3.94 3.88 7.93
CA PRO A 66 -5.02 3.21 8.64
C PRO A 66 -6.36 3.46 7.96
N ARG A 67 -7.21 2.45 7.91
CA ARG A 67 -8.56 2.58 7.33
C ARG A 67 -9.42 3.61 8.08
N SER A 68 -9.23 3.75 9.40
CA SER A 68 -9.86 4.79 10.21
C SER A 68 -9.56 6.19 9.71
N VAL A 69 -8.32 6.45 9.28
CA VAL A 69 -7.89 7.74 8.71
C VAL A 69 -8.62 8.01 7.39
N VAL A 70 -8.73 7.02 6.51
CA VAL A 70 -9.48 7.16 5.24
C VAL A 70 -10.95 7.48 5.53
N ARG A 71 -11.55 6.78 6.49
CA ARG A 71 -12.96 7.02 6.90
C ARG A 71 -13.15 8.40 7.50
N GLU A 72 -12.22 8.87 8.34
CA GLU A 72 -12.25 10.22 8.90
C GLU A 72 -12.20 11.27 7.79
N LEU A 73 -11.32 11.12 6.80
CA LEU A 73 -11.26 12.01 5.65
C LEU A 73 -12.56 12.02 4.84
N GLN A 74 -13.19 10.87 4.66
CA GLN A 74 -14.49 10.78 3.99
C GLN A 74 -15.58 11.52 4.77
N LEU A 75 -15.63 11.36 6.09
CA LEU A 75 -16.58 12.07 6.95
C LEU A 75 -16.37 13.58 6.91
N LEU A 76 -15.12 14.04 6.97
CA LEU A 76 -14.77 15.46 6.86
C LEU A 76 -15.13 16.03 5.48
N ALA A 77 -14.93 15.25 4.42
CA ALA A 77 -15.28 15.64 3.06
C ALA A 77 -16.79 15.81 2.86
N ASP A 78 -17.61 15.10 3.64
CA ASP A 78 -19.08 15.14 3.52
C ASP A 78 -19.73 16.13 4.49
N LYS A 79 -19.25 16.23 5.72
CA LYS A 79 -19.96 16.89 6.82
C LYS A 79 -19.26 18.12 7.40
N ALA A 80 -17.99 18.34 7.10
CA ALA A 80 -17.23 19.45 7.70
C ALA A 80 -17.57 20.81 7.07
N ASP A 81 -17.05 21.88 7.70
CA ASP A 81 -17.07 23.22 7.13
C ASP A 81 -16.38 23.28 5.77
N HIS A 82 -16.66 24.30 4.98
CA HIS A 82 -16.18 24.41 3.62
C HIS A 82 -14.67 24.20 3.47
N ASP A 83 -13.87 24.86 4.29
CA ASP A 83 -12.39 24.75 4.22
C ASP A 83 -11.89 23.37 4.59
N LYS A 84 -12.42 22.77 5.65
CA LYS A 84 -12.07 21.41 6.08
C LYS A 84 -12.51 20.37 5.05
N ARG A 85 -13.67 20.58 4.43
CA ARG A 85 -14.19 19.72 3.35
C ARG A 85 -13.24 19.70 2.16
N LEU A 86 -12.78 20.86 1.72
CA LEU A 86 -11.83 20.97 0.61
C LEU A 86 -10.50 20.29 0.92
N ARG A 87 -9.98 20.50 2.13
CA ARG A 87 -8.74 19.83 2.58
C ARG A 87 -8.90 18.32 2.66
N ALA A 88 -10.02 17.83 3.15
CA ALA A 88 -10.30 16.40 3.23
C ALA A 88 -10.41 15.77 1.85
N ARG A 89 -11.09 16.41 0.90
CA ARG A 89 -11.14 15.95 -0.49
C ARG A 89 -9.76 15.90 -1.13
N LYS A 90 -8.96 16.94 -0.91
CA LYS A 90 -7.56 16.96 -1.36
C LYS A 90 -6.76 15.82 -0.72
N GLY A 91 -6.98 15.53 0.56
CA GLY A 91 -6.36 14.40 1.25
C GLY A 91 -6.70 13.06 0.62
N LEU A 92 -7.96 12.83 0.28
CA LEU A 92 -8.39 11.62 -0.43
C LEU A 92 -7.75 11.51 -1.82
N ASP A 93 -7.63 12.61 -2.54
CA ASP A 93 -6.92 12.64 -3.82
C ASP A 93 -5.42 12.37 -3.65
N ASN A 94 -4.80 12.88 -2.61
CA ASN A 94 -3.39 12.60 -2.27
C ASN A 94 -3.16 11.10 -2.02
N ILE A 95 -4.07 10.42 -1.34
CA ILE A 95 -4.01 8.96 -1.15
C ILE A 95 -4.03 8.24 -2.51
N ARG A 96 -4.92 8.63 -3.41
CA ARG A 96 -5.00 8.04 -4.75
C ARG A 96 -3.73 8.27 -5.56
N VAL A 97 -3.15 9.45 -5.46
CA VAL A 97 -1.88 9.79 -6.12
C VAL A 97 -0.75 8.92 -5.58
N LEU A 98 -0.63 8.77 -4.26
CA LEU A 98 0.37 7.90 -3.63
C LEU A 98 0.23 6.44 -4.05
N GLN A 99 -1.00 5.93 -4.12
CA GLN A 99 -1.26 4.54 -4.54
C GLN A 99 -0.89 4.26 -6.00
N ARG A 100 -0.90 5.29 -6.86
CA ARG A 100 -0.55 5.18 -8.29
C ARG A 100 0.94 5.38 -8.57
N MET A 101 1.70 5.83 -7.59
CA MET A 101 3.14 6.01 -7.74
C MET A 101 3.87 4.66 -7.70
N ASP A 102 4.71 4.40 -8.71
CA ASP A 102 5.58 3.21 -8.71
C ASP A 102 6.76 3.35 -7.73
N ALA A 103 7.09 4.58 -7.36
CA ALA A 103 8.23 4.89 -6.50
C ALA A 103 8.03 4.51 -5.03
N VAL A 104 6.78 4.36 -4.58
CA VAL A 104 6.45 4.07 -3.18
C VAL A 104 5.45 2.91 -3.07
N SER A 105 5.56 2.14 -2.01
CA SER A 105 4.57 1.12 -1.66
C SER A 105 3.60 1.70 -0.64
N VAL A 106 2.31 1.58 -0.90
CA VAL A 106 1.25 2.09 -0.02
C VAL A 106 0.32 0.96 0.37
N ALA A 107 0.13 0.74 1.65
CA ALA A 107 -0.81 -0.22 2.20
C ALA A 107 -1.89 0.48 3.03
N ILE A 108 -3.15 0.18 2.76
CA ILE A 108 -4.27 0.56 3.63
C ILE A 108 -4.53 -0.60 4.58
N VAL A 109 -4.31 -0.36 5.87
CA VAL A 109 -4.39 -1.40 6.90
C VAL A 109 -5.65 -1.22 7.72
N ASN A 110 -6.33 -2.33 7.97
CA ASN A 110 -7.47 -2.34 8.88
C ASN A 110 -6.97 -2.29 10.33
N ASP A 111 -7.14 -1.16 10.98
CA ASP A 111 -6.72 -0.91 12.36
C ASP A 111 -7.75 -1.36 13.42
N GLY A 112 -8.81 -2.04 12.97
CA GLY A 112 -9.83 -2.59 13.85
C GLY A 112 -10.73 -1.55 14.55
N LEU A 113 -10.53 -0.27 14.31
CA LEU A 113 -11.35 0.81 14.88
C LEU A 113 -12.69 1.00 14.16
N VAL A 114 -12.92 0.25 13.08
CA VAL A 114 -14.02 0.52 12.15
C VAL A 114 -15.30 -0.24 12.49
N ASP A 115 -15.23 -1.36 13.22
CA ASP A 115 -16.36 -2.26 13.40
C ASP A 115 -16.93 -2.34 14.83
N SER A 116 -16.31 -1.65 15.79
CA SER A 116 -16.87 -1.59 17.13
C SER A 116 -17.59 -0.25 17.34
N GLY A 117 -18.88 -0.27 17.36
CA GLY A 117 -19.71 0.87 17.80
C GLY A 117 -19.51 1.23 19.27
N GLY A 118 -18.31 1.04 19.77
CA GLY A 118 -17.91 1.37 21.12
C GLY A 118 -16.42 1.22 21.28
N VAL A 119 -15.75 2.36 21.39
CA VAL A 119 -14.30 2.44 21.68
C VAL A 119 -13.98 1.83 23.07
N ASP A 120 -15.00 1.62 23.90
CA ASP A 120 -14.86 1.24 25.29
C ASP A 120 -14.67 -0.25 25.56
N GLU A 121 -15.11 -1.13 24.63
CA GLU A 121 -15.03 -2.58 24.89
C GLU A 121 -13.62 -3.17 24.69
N ARG A 122 -12.79 -2.57 23.85
CA ARG A 122 -11.43 -3.10 23.61
C ARG A 122 -10.37 -2.64 24.60
N LEU A 123 -10.61 -1.54 25.30
CA LEU A 123 -9.74 -1.09 26.39
C LEU A 123 -9.92 -1.94 27.65
N LEU A 124 -10.98 -2.72 27.74
CA LEU A 124 -11.25 -3.61 28.88
C LEU A 124 -10.72 -5.04 28.70
N GLU A 125 -10.27 -5.43 27.51
CA GLU A 125 -9.65 -6.73 27.25
C GLU A 125 -8.11 -6.73 27.27
N LEU A 126 -7.52 -5.63 27.61
CA LEU A 126 -6.10 -5.51 27.93
C LEU A 126 -5.92 -5.51 29.45
#